data_af93dbbab98c8ee7f19e940d268b0241
#
_entry.id   af93dbbab98c8ee7f19e940d268b0241
#
_cell.length_a   1.000
_cell.length_b   1.000
_cell.length_c   1.000
_cell.angle_alpha   90.00
_cell.angle_beta   90.00
_cell.angle_gamma   90.00
#
_symmetry.space_group_name_H-M   'P 1'
#
loop_
_entity.id
_entity.type
_entity.pdbx_description
1 polymer ?
#
loop_
_entity_poly.entity_id
_entity_poly.type
_entity_poly.pdbx_seq_one_letter_code
_entity_poly.pdbx_strand_id
1 'polypeptide(L)'
;ISYHPQKGYQQTRLILAGAMISTLFSSLGQAFSLYFDLSKAVIGWQAGGLAQTNWKMLAIIAPFILVGLVLAQLMAHQLTILYLDETVAKALGQKTLATTIGLLSIVLILSAAAVALVGSLAFLGLIIPHFIKLFVAKDYRIILPLTAFAGATFMVWVDLLSRIINPPAETPLSAIISIVGLPCFLWLVRKGKNL
;
A
#
# COMPACT_ATOMS: atom_id res chain seq x y z
N ILE A 1 -17.19 -11.37 -8.41
CA ILE A 1 -16.44 -12.09 -9.47
C ILE A 1 -15.36 -12.99 -8.88
N SER A 2 -14.73 -12.61 -7.76
CA SER A 2 -13.63 -13.36 -7.10
C SER A 2 -14.10 -14.44 -6.12
N TYR A 3 -15.35 -14.43 -5.68
CA TYR A 3 -15.90 -15.39 -4.73
C TYR A 3 -16.68 -16.49 -5.45
N HIS A 4 -16.37 -17.75 -5.14
CA HIS A 4 -17.12 -18.93 -5.60
C HIS A 4 -17.60 -19.71 -4.39
N PRO A 5 -18.93 -20.02 -4.25
CA PRO A 5 -19.50 -20.63 -3.03
C PRO A 5 -18.85 -21.95 -2.63
N GLN A 6 -18.35 -22.71 -3.61
CA GLN A 6 -17.75 -24.03 -3.39
C GLN A 6 -16.21 -24.05 -3.24
N LYS A 7 -15.50 -22.97 -3.65
CA LYS A 7 -14.03 -22.93 -3.68
C LYS A 7 -13.41 -21.79 -2.87
N GLY A 8 -14.22 -20.94 -2.23
CA GLY A 8 -13.73 -19.79 -1.47
C GLY A 8 -13.12 -18.68 -2.34
N TYR A 9 -12.33 -17.82 -1.70
CA TYR A 9 -11.58 -16.76 -2.39
C TYR A 9 -10.37 -17.37 -3.10
N GLN A 10 -10.35 -17.31 -4.43
CA GLN A 10 -9.15 -17.62 -5.19
C GLN A 10 -8.31 -16.35 -5.32
N GLN A 11 -7.16 -16.31 -4.66
CA GLN A 11 -6.25 -15.15 -4.64
C GLN A 11 -5.91 -14.64 -6.05
N THR A 12 -5.65 -15.55 -6.99
CA THR A 12 -5.35 -15.20 -8.38
C THR A 12 -6.51 -14.46 -9.07
N ARG A 13 -7.75 -14.89 -8.82
CA ARG A 13 -8.93 -14.21 -9.39
C ARG A 13 -9.15 -12.82 -8.81
N LEU A 14 -8.86 -12.65 -7.51
CA LEU A 14 -8.94 -11.35 -6.85
C LEU A 14 -7.91 -10.37 -7.46
N ILE A 15 -6.68 -10.83 -7.64
CA ILE A 15 -5.60 -10.03 -8.25
C ILE A 15 -5.96 -9.64 -9.70
N LEU A 16 -6.41 -10.60 -10.51
CA LEU A 16 -6.80 -10.33 -11.89
C LEU A 16 -7.99 -9.36 -11.99
N ALA A 17 -9.03 -9.56 -11.17
CA ALA A 17 -10.17 -8.66 -11.12
C ALA A 17 -9.75 -7.24 -10.69
N GLY A 18 -8.88 -7.13 -9.69
CA GLY A 18 -8.32 -5.85 -9.25
C GLY A 18 -7.51 -5.15 -10.35
N ALA A 19 -6.67 -5.89 -11.08
CA ALA A 19 -5.92 -5.35 -12.21
C ALA A 19 -6.83 -4.85 -13.33
N MET A 20 -7.85 -5.61 -13.71
CA MET A 20 -8.82 -5.21 -14.75
C MET A 20 -9.61 -3.95 -14.36
N ILE A 21 -10.07 -3.88 -13.10
CA ILE A 21 -10.78 -2.70 -12.59
C ILE A 21 -9.85 -1.49 -12.55
N SER A 22 -8.62 -1.68 -12.10
CA SER A 22 -7.60 -0.62 -12.04
C SER A 22 -7.30 -0.06 -13.44
N THR A 23 -7.11 -0.91 -14.44
CA THR A 23 -6.86 -0.46 -15.83
C THR A 23 -8.06 0.28 -16.40
N LEU A 24 -9.29 -0.15 -16.12
CA LEU A 24 -10.50 0.52 -16.55
C LEU A 24 -10.59 1.94 -15.95
N PHE A 25 -10.43 2.08 -14.63
CA PHE A 25 -10.45 3.39 -13.99
C PHE A 25 -9.30 4.30 -14.45
N SER A 26 -8.10 3.72 -14.66
CA SER A 26 -6.97 4.48 -15.20
C SER A 26 -7.25 5.00 -16.61
N SER A 27 -7.83 4.18 -17.47
CA SER A 27 -8.20 4.60 -18.85
C SER A 27 -9.29 5.67 -18.86
N LEU A 28 -10.30 5.55 -17.99
CA LEU A 28 -11.31 6.59 -17.82
C LEU A 28 -10.68 7.89 -17.30
N GLY A 29 -9.82 7.81 -16.29
CA GLY A 29 -9.12 8.97 -15.74
C GLY A 29 -8.25 9.67 -16.80
N GLN A 30 -7.55 8.90 -17.65
CA GLN A 30 -6.79 9.47 -18.78
C GLN A 30 -7.68 10.14 -19.81
N ALA A 31 -8.82 9.53 -20.18
CA ALA A 31 -9.76 10.12 -21.13
C ALA A 31 -10.31 11.45 -20.61
N PHE A 32 -10.73 11.51 -19.34
CA PHE A 32 -11.15 12.78 -18.70
C PHE A 32 -10.04 13.81 -18.64
N SER A 33 -8.82 13.37 -18.29
CA SER A 33 -7.66 14.25 -18.24
C SER A 33 -7.33 14.91 -19.58
N LEU A 34 -7.46 14.15 -20.67
CA LEU A 34 -7.29 14.66 -22.03
C LEU A 34 -8.43 15.61 -22.43
N TYR A 35 -9.67 15.24 -22.12
CA TYR A 35 -10.83 16.04 -22.48
C TYR A 35 -10.83 17.43 -21.81
N PHE A 36 -10.38 17.53 -20.55
CA PHE A 36 -10.32 18.77 -19.79
C PHE A 36 -8.94 19.46 -19.83
N ASP A 37 -8.00 18.96 -20.65
CA ASP A 37 -6.62 19.48 -20.76
C ASP A 37 -5.84 19.51 -19.43
N LEU A 38 -6.13 18.54 -18.55
CA LEU A 38 -5.51 18.39 -17.24
C LEU A 38 -4.30 17.45 -17.21
N SER A 39 -3.83 17.00 -18.37
CA SER A 39 -2.80 15.95 -18.50
C SER A 39 -1.53 16.27 -17.74
N LYS A 40 -1.05 17.52 -17.76
CA LYS A 40 0.16 17.95 -17.04
C LYS A 40 -0.02 17.87 -15.51
N ALA A 41 -1.18 18.29 -15.01
CA ALA A 41 -1.49 18.23 -13.59
C ALA A 41 -1.60 16.78 -13.08
N VAL A 42 -2.25 15.91 -13.85
CA VAL A 42 -2.40 14.49 -13.52
C VAL A 42 -1.05 13.77 -13.54
N ILE A 43 -0.20 14.02 -14.54
CA ILE A 43 1.15 13.44 -14.62
C ILE A 43 1.99 13.91 -13.43
N GLY A 44 1.96 15.20 -13.10
CA GLY A 44 2.66 15.75 -11.94
C GLY A 44 2.21 15.11 -10.61
N TRP A 45 0.89 14.93 -10.43
CA TRP A 45 0.36 14.27 -9.25
C TRP A 45 0.73 12.77 -9.19
N GLN A 46 0.67 12.07 -10.33
CA GLN A 46 1.07 10.64 -10.41
C GLN A 46 2.56 10.42 -10.16
N ALA A 47 3.41 11.39 -10.47
CA ALA A 47 4.85 11.35 -10.18
C ALA A 47 5.15 11.22 -8.69
N GLY A 48 4.19 11.59 -7.85
CA GLY A 48 4.30 11.53 -6.39
C GLY A 48 5.17 12.63 -5.83
N GLY A 49 4.78 13.14 -4.68
CA GLY A 49 5.54 14.18 -3.99
C GLY A 49 4.78 14.74 -2.80
N LEU A 50 5.51 15.28 -1.84
CA LEU A 50 4.95 15.97 -0.68
C LEU A 50 4.91 17.51 -0.87
N ALA A 51 5.46 18.03 -1.97
CA ALA A 51 5.54 19.47 -2.24
C ALA A 51 4.19 20.18 -2.31
N GLN A 52 3.18 19.50 -2.81
CA GLN A 52 1.83 20.06 -2.95
C GLN A 52 0.93 19.80 -1.73
N THR A 53 1.43 19.08 -0.73
CA THR A 53 0.67 18.80 0.49
C THR A 53 0.62 20.05 1.38
N ASN A 54 -0.56 20.30 1.95
CA ASN A 54 -0.75 21.41 2.89
C ASN A 54 -1.47 20.93 4.16
N TRP A 55 -1.39 21.73 5.21
CA TRP A 55 -1.99 21.40 6.50
C TRP A 55 -3.50 21.18 6.45
N LYS A 56 -4.21 21.86 5.55
CA LYS A 56 -5.67 21.67 5.38
C LYS A 56 -5.97 20.29 4.81
N MET A 57 -5.23 19.87 3.80
CA MET A 57 -5.37 18.55 3.19
C MET A 57 -5.02 17.44 4.18
N LEU A 58 -3.94 17.63 4.93
CA LEU A 58 -3.53 16.70 5.98
C LEU A 58 -4.62 16.58 7.07
N ALA A 59 -5.18 17.68 7.54
CA ALA A 59 -6.23 17.67 8.56
C ALA A 59 -7.50 16.92 8.14
N ILE A 60 -7.83 16.94 6.84
CA ILE A 60 -8.98 16.19 6.29
C ILE A 60 -8.68 14.70 6.22
N ILE A 61 -7.47 14.32 5.82
CA ILE A 61 -7.11 12.92 5.53
C ILE A 61 -6.58 12.19 6.78
N ALA A 62 -5.92 12.90 7.70
CA ALA A 62 -5.35 12.31 8.91
C ALA A 62 -6.36 11.47 9.75
N PRO A 63 -7.61 11.89 9.98
CA PRO A 63 -8.56 11.07 10.72
C PRO A 63 -8.84 9.72 10.03
N PHE A 64 -8.91 9.67 8.70
CA PHE A 64 -9.10 8.41 7.96
C PHE A 64 -7.89 7.48 8.11
N ILE A 65 -6.67 8.04 8.09
CA ILE A 65 -5.45 7.27 8.31
C ILE A 65 -5.42 6.74 9.75
N LEU A 66 -5.69 7.58 10.74
CA LEU A 66 -5.69 7.17 12.15
C LEU A 66 -6.73 6.08 12.43
N VAL A 67 -7.95 6.26 11.97
CA VAL A 67 -9.02 5.25 12.11
C VAL A 67 -8.61 3.96 11.40
N GLY A 68 -8.09 4.04 10.19
CA GLY A 68 -7.61 2.87 9.44
C GLY A 68 -6.48 2.12 10.16
N LEU A 69 -5.50 2.84 10.73
CA LEU A 69 -4.40 2.23 11.50
C LEU A 69 -4.91 1.57 12.79
N VAL A 70 -5.82 2.21 13.52
CA VAL A 70 -6.43 1.64 14.73
C VAL A 70 -7.22 0.38 14.38
N LEU A 71 -8.05 0.42 13.34
CA LEU A 71 -8.81 -0.75 12.89
C LEU A 71 -7.88 -1.89 12.42
N ALA A 72 -6.81 -1.58 11.69
CA ALA A 72 -5.81 -2.54 11.29
C ALA A 72 -5.15 -3.21 12.50
N GLN A 73 -4.81 -2.42 13.53
CA GLN A 73 -4.19 -2.94 14.76
C GLN A 73 -5.17 -3.80 15.56
N LEU A 74 -6.44 -3.44 15.63
CA LEU A 74 -7.47 -4.27 16.28
C LEU A 74 -7.68 -5.62 15.56
N MET A 75 -7.56 -5.63 14.24
CA MET A 75 -7.68 -6.84 13.42
C MET A 75 -6.35 -7.60 13.23
N ALA A 76 -5.24 -7.13 13.81
CA ALA A 76 -3.91 -7.73 13.64
C ALA A 76 -3.83 -9.19 14.09
N HIS A 77 -4.57 -9.54 15.15
CA HIS A 77 -4.65 -10.93 15.63
C HIS A 77 -5.34 -11.85 14.64
N GLN A 78 -6.50 -11.44 14.13
CA GLN A 78 -7.21 -12.19 13.11
C GLN A 78 -6.38 -12.34 11.82
N LEU A 79 -5.63 -11.29 11.46
CA LEU A 79 -4.71 -11.34 10.33
C LEU A 79 -3.57 -12.34 10.57
N THR A 80 -3.01 -12.41 11.78
CA THR A 80 -1.95 -13.36 12.13
C THR A 80 -2.44 -14.80 11.97
N ILE A 81 -3.63 -15.10 12.47
CA ILE A 81 -4.22 -16.45 12.36
C ILE A 81 -4.51 -16.80 10.89
N LEU A 82 -5.12 -15.86 10.14
CA LEU A 82 -5.45 -16.07 8.74
C LEU A 82 -4.20 -16.24 7.85
N TYR A 83 -3.10 -15.60 8.23
CA TYR A 83 -1.82 -15.73 7.52
C TYR A 83 -1.18 -17.11 7.67
N LEU A 84 -1.42 -17.80 8.78
CA LEU A 84 -0.88 -19.16 9.01
C LEU A 84 -1.55 -20.17 8.10
N ASP A 85 -2.86 -20.29 8.16
CA ASP A 85 -3.66 -21.14 7.28
C ASP A 85 -5.15 -20.83 7.42
N GLU A 86 -5.88 -20.82 6.29
CA GLU A 86 -7.33 -20.57 6.28
C GLU A 86 -8.10 -21.71 6.96
N THR A 87 -7.62 -22.95 6.89
CA THR A 87 -8.25 -24.12 7.52
C THR A 87 -8.12 -24.05 9.04
N VAL A 88 -6.97 -23.63 9.53
CA VAL A 88 -6.72 -23.39 10.96
C VAL A 88 -7.59 -22.25 11.49
N ALA A 89 -7.70 -21.15 10.73
CA ALA A 89 -8.57 -20.02 11.07
C ALA A 89 -10.04 -20.45 11.22
N LYS A 90 -10.54 -21.27 10.30
CA LYS A 90 -11.90 -21.83 10.37
C LYS A 90 -12.08 -22.78 11.56
N ALA A 91 -11.10 -23.65 11.85
CA ALA A 91 -11.15 -24.56 12.99
C ALA A 91 -11.19 -23.81 14.34
N LEU A 92 -10.56 -22.62 14.41
CA LEU A 92 -10.62 -21.72 15.56
C LEU A 92 -11.92 -20.88 15.62
N GLY A 93 -12.88 -21.15 14.75
CA GLY A 93 -14.17 -20.45 14.72
C GLY A 93 -14.14 -19.07 14.07
N GLN A 94 -13.05 -18.69 13.39
CA GLN A 94 -12.95 -17.41 12.72
C GLN A 94 -13.82 -17.39 11.45
N LYS A 95 -14.64 -16.35 11.31
CA LYS A 95 -15.43 -16.09 10.09
C LYS A 95 -14.51 -15.52 8.99
N THR A 96 -13.75 -16.39 8.32
CA THR A 96 -12.68 -16.01 7.38
C THR A 96 -13.14 -15.04 6.32
N LEU A 97 -14.33 -15.22 5.76
CA LEU A 97 -14.90 -14.32 4.75
C LEU A 97 -15.11 -12.90 5.30
N ALA A 98 -15.74 -12.76 6.46
CA ALA A 98 -16.00 -11.45 7.06
C ALA A 98 -14.70 -10.75 7.46
N THR A 99 -13.75 -11.51 8.02
CA THR A 99 -12.41 -11.01 8.35
C THR A 99 -11.67 -10.52 7.11
N THR A 100 -11.68 -11.29 6.03
CA THR A 100 -11.03 -10.91 4.77
C THR A 100 -11.65 -9.65 4.18
N ILE A 101 -12.98 -9.55 4.14
CA ILE A 101 -13.66 -8.34 3.65
C ILE A 101 -13.31 -7.13 4.53
N GLY A 102 -13.33 -7.28 5.85
CA GLY A 102 -12.96 -6.21 6.78
C GLY A 102 -11.52 -5.72 6.57
N LEU A 103 -10.56 -6.63 6.47
CA LEU A 103 -9.16 -6.31 6.19
C LEU A 103 -8.98 -5.63 4.83
N LEU A 104 -9.63 -6.12 3.78
CA LEU A 104 -9.58 -5.50 2.45
C LEU A 104 -10.17 -4.09 2.46
N SER A 105 -11.26 -3.86 3.20
CA SER A 105 -11.85 -2.52 3.35
C SER A 105 -10.89 -1.55 4.04
N ILE A 106 -10.20 -1.99 5.09
CA ILE A 106 -9.18 -1.19 5.79
C ILE A 106 -8.01 -0.84 4.83
N VAL A 107 -7.51 -1.83 4.11
CA VAL A 107 -6.44 -1.63 3.11
C VAL A 107 -6.87 -0.63 2.04
N LEU A 108 -8.11 -0.72 1.56
CA LEU A 108 -8.65 0.20 0.55
C LEU A 108 -8.70 1.64 1.07
N ILE A 109 -9.20 1.86 2.29
CA ILE A 109 -9.26 3.19 2.91
C ILE A 109 -7.85 3.77 3.10
N LEU A 110 -6.92 2.99 3.67
CA LEU A 110 -5.55 3.45 3.91
C LEU A 110 -4.80 3.73 2.61
N SER A 111 -4.94 2.87 1.60
CA SER A 111 -4.32 3.06 0.29
C SER A 111 -4.87 4.28 -0.43
N ALA A 112 -6.20 4.47 -0.43
CA ALA A 112 -6.84 5.63 -1.04
C ALA A 112 -6.39 6.94 -0.37
N ALA A 113 -6.34 6.96 0.98
CA ALA A 113 -5.87 8.10 1.74
C ALA A 113 -4.39 8.43 1.44
N ALA A 114 -3.53 7.42 1.38
CA ALA A 114 -2.12 7.59 1.05
C ALA A 114 -1.91 8.12 -0.38
N VAL A 115 -2.58 7.53 -1.37
CA VAL A 115 -2.50 7.95 -2.77
C VAL A 115 -3.05 9.36 -2.97
N ALA A 116 -4.13 9.72 -2.27
CA ALA A 116 -4.69 11.06 -2.33
C ALA A 116 -3.72 12.14 -1.83
N LEU A 117 -2.90 11.82 -0.81
CA LEU A 117 -1.92 12.75 -0.24
C LEU A 117 -0.63 12.86 -1.08
N VAL A 118 -0.07 11.75 -1.48
CA VAL A 118 1.32 11.67 -1.97
C VAL A 118 1.40 11.28 -3.44
N GLY A 119 0.28 10.87 -4.05
CA GLY A 119 0.26 10.33 -5.39
C GLY A 119 0.59 8.82 -5.42
N SER A 120 0.89 8.30 -6.62
CA SER A 120 1.14 6.88 -6.83
C SER A 120 2.59 6.51 -6.49
N LEU A 121 2.79 5.79 -5.39
CA LEU A 121 4.10 5.28 -4.98
C LEU A 121 4.17 3.77 -5.20
N ALA A 122 5.03 3.33 -6.11
CA ALA A 122 5.30 1.92 -6.36
C ALA A 122 6.31 1.36 -5.33
N PHE A 123 6.27 0.05 -5.11
CA PHE A 123 7.24 -0.74 -4.32
C PHE A 123 7.31 -0.47 -2.81
N LEU A 124 6.95 0.70 -2.31
CA LEU A 124 7.05 1.05 -0.88
C LEU A 124 6.32 0.02 0.00
N GLY A 125 5.07 -0.28 -0.35
CA GLY A 125 4.23 -1.23 0.40
C GLY A 125 4.72 -2.69 0.36
N LEU A 126 5.62 -3.03 -0.57
CA LEU A 126 6.22 -4.36 -0.65
C LEU A 126 7.54 -4.44 0.12
N ILE A 127 8.38 -3.42 0.00
CA ILE A 127 9.74 -3.43 0.54
C ILE A 127 9.72 -3.37 2.07
N ILE A 128 9.03 -2.38 2.64
CA ILE A 128 9.06 -2.12 4.08
C ILE A 128 8.53 -3.30 4.91
N PRO A 129 7.32 -3.85 4.66
CA PRO A 129 6.83 -4.97 5.44
C PRO A 129 7.67 -6.23 5.25
N HIS A 130 8.23 -6.43 4.04
CA HIS A 130 9.09 -7.58 3.78
C HIS A 130 10.40 -7.49 4.56
N PHE A 131 10.99 -6.30 4.61
CA PHE A 131 12.19 -6.02 5.40
C PHE A 131 11.94 -6.25 6.89
N ILE A 132 10.84 -5.75 7.43
CA ILE A 132 10.48 -5.95 8.85
C ILE A 132 10.30 -7.44 9.19
N LYS A 133 9.68 -8.22 8.30
CA LYS A 133 9.48 -9.67 8.49
C LYS A 133 10.78 -10.47 8.57
N LEU A 134 11.91 -9.95 8.10
CA LEU A 134 13.21 -10.61 8.27
C LEU A 134 13.74 -10.54 9.70
N PHE A 135 13.30 -9.56 10.48
CA PHE A 135 13.83 -9.29 11.83
C PHE A 135 12.83 -9.61 12.93
N VAL A 136 11.55 -9.75 12.61
CA VAL A 136 10.48 -9.91 13.60
C VAL A 136 9.72 -11.20 13.35
N ALA A 137 9.29 -11.85 14.45
CA ALA A 137 8.41 -13.01 14.38
C ALA A 137 7.12 -12.70 13.59
N LYS A 138 6.48 -13.75 13.03
CA LYS A 138 5.31 -13.64 12.14
C LYS A 138 4.03 -13.14 12.85
N ASP A 139 4.15 -12.27 13.84
CA ASP A 139 3.02 -11.68 14.57
C ASP A 139 2.72 -10.28 13.99
N TYR A 140 1.58 -10.15 13.34
CA TYR A 140 1.13 -8.89 12.75
C TYR A 140 0.81 -7.80 13.76
N ARG A 141 0.63 -8.12 15.04
CA ARG A 141 0.48 -7.12 16.10
C ARG A 141 1.72 -6.24 16.25
N ILE A 142 2.91 -6.82 15.98
CA ILE A 142 4.19 -6.13 16.05
C ILE A 142 4.60 -5.62 14.66
N ILE A 143 4.34 -6.42 13.61
CA ILE A 143 4.72 -6.08 12.24
C ILE A 143 4.02 -4.80 11.77
N LEU A 144 2.71 -4.63 12.05
CA LEU A 144 1.95 -3.46 11.57
C LEU A 144 2.51 -2.13 12.10
N PRO A 145 2.68 -1.91 13.42
CA PRO A 145 3.22 -0.65 13.92
C PRO A 145 4.67 -0.44 13.48
N LEU A 146 5.52 -1.46 13.48
CA LEU A 146 6.89 -1.33 13.00
C LEU A 146 6.95 -0.95 11.53
N THR A 147 6.08 -1.54 10.70
CA THR A 147 5.99 -1.19 9.28
C THR A 147 5.53 0.26 9.08
N ALA A 148 4.59 0.74 9.89
CA ALA A 148 4.13 2.12 9.83
C ALA A 148 5.25 3.10 10.20
N PHE A 149 5.98 2.87 11.29
CA PHE A 149 7.12 3.70 11.69
C PHE A 149 8.28 3.65 10.69
N ALA A 150 8.66 2.47 10.24
CA ALA A 150 9.74 2.32 9.26
C ALA A 150 9.36 2.96 7.91
N GLY A 151 8.11 2.80 7.48
CA GLY A 151 7.60 3.45 6.28
C GLY A 151 7.60 4.97 6.38
N ALA A 152 7.16 5.52 7.50
CA ALA A 152 7.18 6.96 7.75
C ALA A 152 8.61 7.50 7.72
N THR A 153 9.56 6.84 8.42
CA THR A 153 10.97 7.22 8.42
C THR A 153 11.57 7.16 7.03
N PHE A 154 11.31 6.10 6.29
CA PHE A 154 11.78 5.95 4.91
C PHE A 154 11.25 7.06 3.99
N MET A 155 9.97 7.42 4.11
CA MET A 155 9.37 8.50 3.32
C MET A 155 10.02 9.85 3.60
N VAL A 156 10.34 10.17 4.86
CA VAL A 156 11.04 11.41 5.22
C VAL A 156 12.42 11.47 4.55
N TRP A 157 13.18 10.37 4.54
CA TRP A 157 14.47 10.31 3.87
C TRP A 157 14.35 10.46 2.36
N VAL A 158 13.37 9.81 1.74
CA VAL A 158 13.15 9.93 0.29
C VAL A 158 12.71 11.33 -0.11
N ASP A 159 11.85 11.98 0.68
CA ASP A 159 11.44 13.36 0.44
C ASP A 159 12.64 14.33 0.56
N LEU A 160 13.47 14.14 1.58
CA LEU A 160 14.70 14.92 1.73
C LEU A 160 15.62 14.78 0.50
N LEU A 161 15.84 13.55 0.04
CA LEU A 161 16.64 13.28 -1.16
C LEU A 161 16.03 13.91 -2.41
N SER A 162 14.71 13.87 -2.56
CA SER A 162 14.02 14.46 -3.73
C SER A 162 14.26 15.96 -3.86
N ARG A 163 14.41 16.64 -2.73
CA ARG A 163 14.65 18.10 -2.67
C ARG A 163 16.11 18.48 -2.89
N ILE A 164 17.05 17.58 -2.55
CA ILE A 164 18.51 17.85 -2.63
C ILE A 164 19.06 17.54 -4.03
N ILE A 165 18.52 16.55 -4.74
CA ILE A 165 19.09 16.05 -6.00
C ILE A 165 19.09 17.11 -7.10
N ASN A 166 18.02 17.90 -7.24
CA ASN A 166 17.88 18.83 -8.37
C ASN A 166 17.20 20.15 -7.99
N PRO A 167 17.77 20.97 -7.10
CA PRO A 167 17.17 22.26 -6.74
C PRO A 167 17.24 23.26 -7.92
N PRO A 168 16.21 24.09 -8.17
CA PRO A 168 14.97 24.24 -7.41
C PRO A 168 13.85 23.28 -7.80
N ALA A 169 14.05 22.39 -8.79
CA ALA A 169 13.07 21.41 -9.21
C ALA A 169 13.09 20.19 -8.26
N GLU A 170 11.90 19.70 -7.91
CA GLU A 170 11.79 18.48 -7.11
C GLU A 170 11.85 17.25 -8.00
N THR A 171 12.67 16.27 -7.61
CA THR A 171 12.72 14.97 -8.28
C THR A 171 11.50 14.15 -7.89
N PRO A 172 10.76 13.51 -8.82
CA PRO A 172 9.62 12.66 -8.50
C PRO A 172 9.97 11.59 -7.48
N LEU A 173 9.20 11.50 -6.38
CA LEU A 173 9.41 10.49 -5.34
C LEU A 173 9.32 9.06 -5.89
N SER A 174 8.39 8.82 -6.83
CA SER A 174 8.23 7.53 -7.49
C SER A 174 9.51 7.06 -8.20
N ALA A 175 10.27 7.97 -8.81
CA ALA A 175 11.54 7.65 -9.46
C ALA A 175 12.60 7.22 -8.44
N ILE A 176 12.77 7.97 -7.35
CA ILE A 176 13.75 7.65 -6.31
C ILE A 176 13.43 6.30 -5.65
N ILE A 177 12.16 6.11 -5.28
CA ILE A 177 11.71 4.86 -4.66
C ILE A 177 11.90 3.67 -5.61
N SER A 178 11.67 3.86 -6.91
CA SER A 178 11.85 2.77 -7.90
C SER A 178 13.34 2.42 -8.07
N ILE A 179 14.22 3.41 -8.13
CA ILE A 179 15.68 3.20 -8.28
C ILE A 179 16.25 2.46 -7.06
N VAL A 180 15.85 2.84 -5.85
CA VAL A 180 16.30 2.20 -4.61
C VAL A 180 15.55 0.90 -4.35
N GLY A 181 14.26 0.92 -4.62
CA GLY A 181 13.33 -0.15 -4.28
C GLY A 181 13.51 -1.41 -5.11
N LEU A 182 13.73 -1.28 -6.42
CA LEU A 182 13.85 -2.43 -7.30
C LEU A 182 15.07 -3.31 -6.96
N PRO A 183 16.29 -2.79 -6.79
CA PRO A 183 17.43 -3.60 -6.36
C PRO A 183 17.24 -4.22 -4.97
N CYS A 184 16.66 -3.46 -4.03
CA CYS A 184 16.38 -3.93 -2.68
C CYS A 184 15.37 -5.08 -2.70
N PHE A 185 14.30 -4.96 -3.50
CA PHE A 185 13.30 -6.01 -3.67
C PHE A 185 13.89 -7.27 -4.31
N LEU A 186 14.71 -7.14 -5.37
CA LEU A 186 15.37 -8.28 -6.01
C LEU A 186 16.31 -9.00 -5.03
N TRP A 187 17.03 -8.26 -4.21
CA TRP A 187 17.89 -8.84 -3.17
C TRP A 187 17.08 -9.59 -2.12
N LEU A 188 15.96 -9.02 -1.65
CA LEU A 188 15.05 -9.65 -0.71
C LEU A 188 14.45 -10.95 -1.24
N VAL A 189 14.00 -10.98 -2.50
CA VAL A 189 13.45 -12.17 -3.14
C VAL A 189 14.49 -13.28 -3.25
N ARG A 190 15.74 -12.94 -3.58
CA ARG A 190 16.83 -13.90 -3.60
C ARG A 190 17.12 -14.52 -2.23
N LYS A 191 17.13 -13.68 -1.18
CA LYS A 191 17.39 -14.13 0.19
C LYS A 191 16.22 -14.93 0.78
N GLY A 192 14.97 -14.56 0.44
CA GLY A 192 13.77 -15.27 0.88
C GLY A 192 13.58 -16.67 0.27
N LYS A 193 14.30 -17.03 -0.78
CA LYS A 193 14.33 -18.40 -1.32
C LYS A 193 15.19 -19.36 -0.49
N ASN A 194 15.99 -18.86 0.42
CA ASN A 194 16.90 -19.61 1.28
C ASN A 194 16.41 -19.70 2.74
N LEU A 195 15.16 -19.28 3.03
CA LEU A 195 14.44 -19.39 4.30
C LEU A 195 13.13 -20.17 4.10
#